data_250573074b23e71552b0cc92e7368b9e
#
_entry.id   250573074b23e71552b0cc92e7368b9e
#
_cell.length_a   1.000
_cell.length_b   1.000
_cell.length_c   1.000
_cell.angle_alpha   90.00
_cell.angle_beta   90.00
_cell.angle_gamma   90.00
#
_symmetry.space_group_name_H-M   'P 1'
#
loop_
_entity.id
_entity.type
_entity.pdbx_description
1 polymer ?
#
loop_
_entity_poly.entity_id
_entity_poly.type
_entity_poly.pdbx_seq_one_letter_code
_entity_poly.pdbx_strand_id
1 'polypeptide(L)'
;MINAIIADDEQYCCKTLAALLNRYCPEINVVATCTNGIDTLKAIRQFSPDLVFLDVEMPKMNGFEMLEQLSAINFHLIFVTSYDGYALKAIRFSAIDYLLKPVDREELRKAVQKVTQLMNIPLPEQ
;
A
#
# COMPACT_ATOMS: atom_id res chain seq x y z
N MET A 1 11.53 11.09 -2.87
CA MET A 1 10.58 10.06 -3.36
C MET A 1 10.13 9.17 -2.22
N ILE A 2 8.91 8.72 -2.30
CA ILE A 2 8.36 7.75 -1.36
C ILE A 2 8.47 6.38 -2.00
N ASN A 3 9.27 5.50 -1.44
CA ASN A 3 9.44 4.14 -1.96
C ASN A 3 8.29 3.26 -1.47
N ALA A 4 7.59 2.66 -2.41
CA ALA A 4 6.37 1.92 -2.13
C ALA A 4 6.40 0.51 -2.70
N ILE A 5 5.75 -0.41 -1.99
CA ILE A 5 5.46 -1.76 -2.45
C ILE A 5 3.96 -1.87 -2.69
N ILE A 6 3.58 -2.56 -3.74
CA ILE A 6 2.19 -2.94 -4.02
C ILE A 6 2.07 -4.45 -3.82
N ALA A 7 1.16 -4.87 -2.96
CA ALA A 7 0.87 -6.28 -2.71
C ALA A 7 -0.59 -6.59 -3.01
N ASP A 8 -0.82 -7.40 -4.04
CA ASP A 8 -2.15 -7.79 -4.51
C ASP A 8 -2.01 -9.09 -5.30
N ASP A 9 -2.85 -10.08 -5.03
CA ASP A 9 -2.75 -11.38 -5.71
C ASP A 9 -3.09 -11.32 -7.20
N GLU A 10 -3.76 -10.28 -7.64
CA GLU A 10 -4.08 -10.08 -9.05
C GLU A 10 -3.07 -9.13 -9.69
N GLN A 11 -2.26 -9.64 -10.63
CA GLN A 11 -1.28 -8.80 -11.33
C GLN A 11 -1.93 -7.63 -12.06
N TYR A 12 -3.15 -7.82 -12.57
CA TYR A 12 -3.89 -6.74 -13.21
C TYR A 12 -4.11 -5.58 -12.24
N CYS A 13 -4.47 -5.88 -10.98
CA CYS A 13 -4.67 -4.86 -9.96
C CYS A 13 -3.35 -4.15 -9.60
N CYS A 14 -2.26 -4.90 -9.52
CA CYS A 14 -0.92 -4.30 -9.31
C CYS A 14 -0.58 -3.31 -10.42
N LYS A 15 -0.77 -3.71 -11.66
CA LYS A 15 -0.46 -2.85 -12.83
C LYS A 15 -1.36 -1.63 -12.89
N THR A 16 -2.65 -1.81 -12.60
CA THR A 16 -3.61 -0.70 -12.60
C THR A 16 -3.25 0.33 -11.53
N LEU A 17 -2.95 -0.12 -10.32
CA LEU A 17 -2.55 0.78 -9.24
C LEU A 17 -1.23 1.47 -9.55
N ALA A 18 -0.25 0.73 -10.04
CA ALA A 18 1.04 1.32 -10.44
C ALA A 18 0.86 2.41 -11.50
N ALA A 19 -0.01 2.17 -12.49
CA ALA A 19 -0.29 3.15 -13.53
C ALA A 19 -0.96 4.41 -12.98
N LEU A 20 -1.92 4.25 -12.06
CA LEU A 20 -2.58 5.38 -11.40
C LEU A 20 -1.56 6.20 -10.59
N LEU A 21 -0.70 5.53 -9.84
CA LEU A 21 0.34 6.21 -9.05
C LEU A 21 1.30 6.95 -9.95
N ASN A 22 1.76 6.33 -11.03
CA ASN A 22 2.67 6.97 -11.97
C ASN A 22 2.07 8.23 -12.60
N ARG A 23 0.78 8.20 -12.87
CA ARG A 23 0.09 9.32 -13.53
C ARG A 23 -0.28 10.43 -12.56
N TYR A 24 -0.77 10.10 -11.38
CA TYR A 24 -1.39 11.07 -10.46
C TYR A 24 -0.63 11.33 -9.17
N CYS A 25 0.35 10.49 -8.84
CA CYS A 25 1.13 10.60 -7.60
C CYS A 25 2.62 10.47 -7.94
N PRO A 26 3.22 11.49 -8.58
CA PRO A 26 4.61 11.39 -9.07
C PRO A 26 5.66 11.24 -7.95
N GLU A 27 5.30 11.57 -6.71
CA GLU A 27 6.17 11.39 -5.54
C GLU A 27 6.36 9.93 -5.14
N ILE A 28 5.52 9.02 -5.66
CA ILE A 28 5.59 7.59 -5.33
C ILE A 28 6.51 6.87 -6.32
N ASN A 29 7.48 6.14 -5.78
CA ASN A 29 8.35 5.25 -6.55
C ASN A 29 8.03 3.80 -6.17
N VAL A 30 7.40 3.05 -7.07
CA VAL A 30 7.07 1.64 -6.82
C VAL A 30 8.32 0.80 -7.01
N VAL A 31 8.84 0.25 -5.91
CA VAL A 31 10.09 -0.54 -5.92
C VAL A 31 9.86 -2.03 -6.10
N ALA A 32 8.65 -2.51 -5.80
CA ALA A 32 8.30 -3.92 -5.98
C ALA A 32 6.79 -4.09 -6.05
N THR A 33 6.37 -5.12 -6.79
CA THR A 33 4.98 -5.61 -6.77
C THR A 33 5.00 -7.08 -6.40
N CYS A 34 4.12 -7.48 -5.48
CA CYS A 34 4.07 -8.83 -4.95
C CYS A 34 2.64 -9.37 -5.04
N THR A 35 2.51 -10.69 -5.24
CA THR A 35 1.20 -11.33 -5.44
C THR A 35 0.80 -12.29 -4.32
N ASN A 36 1.59 -12.36 -3.27
CA ASN A 36 1.27 -13.16 -2.07
C ASN A 36 1.98 -12.60 -0.85
N GLY A 37 1.53 -13.01 0.33
CA GLY A 37 2.04 -12.47 1.59
C GLY A 37 3.49 -12.83 1.87
N ILE A 38 3.94 -14.00 1.45
CA ILE A 38 5.33 -14.44 1.68
C ILE A 38 6.30 -13.56 0.89
N ASP A 39 6.01 -13.33 -0.39
CA ASP A 39 6.86 -12.47 -1.23
C ASP A 39 6.81 -11.01 -0.78
N THR A 40 5.65 -10.56 -0.29
CA THR A 40 5.51 -9.22 0.28
C THR A 40 6.40 -9.06 1.50
N LEU A 41 6.40 -10.05 2.39
CA LEU A 41 7.25 -10.03 3.58
C LEU A 41 8.73 -9.93 3.22
N LYS A 42 9.16 -10.72 2.23
CA LYS A 42 10.55 -10.67 1.73
C LYS A 42 10.89 -9.31 1.13
N ALA A 43 9.98 -8.74 0.34
CA ALA A 43 10.21 -7.44 -0.29
C ALA A 43 10.29 -6.31 0.75
N ILE A 44 9.45 -6.35 1.78
CA ILE A 44 9.52 -5.39 2.88
C ILE A 44 10.89 -5.43 3.55
N ARG A 45 11.40 -6.62 3.83
CA ARG A 45 12.71 -6.80 4.46
C ARG A 45 13.85 -6.37 3.55
N GLN A 46 13.71 -6.59 2.24
CA GLN A 46 14.75 -6.25 1.27
C GLN A 46 14.81 -4.76 0.98
N PHE A 47 13.67 -4.12 0.79
CA PHE A 47 13.60 -2.74 0.31
C PHE A 47 13.40 -1.70 1.40
N SER A 48 12.98 -2.11 2.61
CA SER A 48 12.65 -1.18 3.70
C SER A 48 11.81 -0.01 3.18
N PRO A 49 10.60 -0.28 2.64
CA PRO A 49 9.81 0.76 1.99
C PRO A 49 9.30 1.81 2.96
N ASP A 50 8.90 2.96 2.42
CA ASP A 50 8.22 4.01 3.19
C ASP A 50 6.71 3.73 3.27
N LEU A 51 6.17 3.06 2.27
CA LEU A 51 4.72 2.87 2.10
C LEU A 51 4.44 1.50 1.50
N VAL A 52 3.41 0.82 2.00
CA VAL A 52 2.92 -0.43 1.41
C VAL A 52 1.43 -0.27 1.11
N PHE A 53 1.07 -0.50 -0.16
CA PHE A 53 -0.31 -0.69 -0.59
C PHE A 53 -0.61 -2.18 -0.50
N LEU A 54 -1.56 -2.56 0.32
CA LEU A 54 -1.76 -3.96 0.70
C LEU A 54 -3.19 -4.41 0.51
N ASP A 55 -3.38 -5.45 -0.30
CA ASP A 55 -4.64 -6.17 -0.33
C ASP A 55 -4.68 -7.18 0.83
N VAL A 56 -5.86 -7.37 1.40
CA VAL A 56 -6.05 -8.35 2.47
C VAL A 56 -6.10 -9.77 1.90
N GLU A 57 -6.83 -9.97 0.81
CA GLU A 57 -7.10 -11.28 0.22
C GLU A 57 -5.95 -11.73 -0.68
N MET A 58 -5.02 -12.50 -0.11
CA MET A 58 -3.89 -13.05 -0.86
C MET A 58 -3.68 -14.53 -0.50
N PRO A 59 -3.23 -15.38 -1.45
CA PRO A 59 -2.96 -16.78 -1.16
C PRO A 59 -1.73 -16.96 -0.27
N LYS A 60 -1.60 -18.13 0.34
CA LYS A 60 -0.52 -18.57 1.22
C LYS A 60 -0.48 -17.81 2.55
N MET A 61 -0.53 -16.50 2.51
CA MET A 61 -0.51 -15.65 3.68
C MET A 61 -1.27 -14.38 3.31
N ASN A 62 -2.38 -14.08 3.97
CA ASN A 62 -3.14 -12.87 3.69
C ASN A 62 -2.42 -11.63 4.25
N GLY A 63 -2.96 -10.44 3.93
CA GLY A 63 -2.31 -9.19 4.31
C GLY A 63 -2.14 -9.03 5.81
N PHE A 64 -3.16 -9.38 6.59
CA PHE A 64 -3.07 -9.27 8.06
C PHE A 64 -2.09 -10.26 8.65
N GLU A 65 -2.10 -11.51 8.17
CA GLU A 65 -1.15 -12.52 8.61
C GLU A 65 0.29 -12.09 8.30
N MET A 66 0.50 -11.48 7.14
CA MET A 66 1.81 -10.96 6.76
C MET A 66 2.28 -9.89 7.74
N LEU A 67 1.41 -8.94 8.08
CA LEU A 67 1.73 -7.87 9.03
C LEU A 67 2.08 -8.42 10.41
N GLU A 68 1.40 -9.48 10.83
CA GLU A 68 1.64 -10.12 12.13
C GLU A 68 3.01 -10.79 12.21
N GLN A 69 3.64 -11.10 11.07
CA GLN A 69 4.99 -11.68 11.02
C GLN A 69 6.09 -10.64 11.25
N LEU A 70 5.77 -9.36 11.20
CA LEU A 70 6.75 -8.29 11.40
C LEU A 70 6.87 -7.95 12.88
N SER A 71 8.11 -7.82 13.37
CA SER A 71 8.37 -7.40 14.74
C SER A 71 8.00 -5.93 14.96
N ALA A 72 8.09 -5.12 13.91
CA ALA A 72 7.68 -3.72 13.91
C ALA A 72 7.24 -3.32 12.51
N ILE A 73 6.25 -2.43 12.43
CA ILE A 73 5.80 -1.86 11.16
C ILE A 73 6.43 -0.48 11.04
N ASN A 74 7.50 -0.40 10.23
CA ASN A 74 8.28 0.83 10.05
C ASN A 74 7.97 1.52 8.73
N PHE A 75 6.75 1.34 8.24
CA PHE A 75 6.27 1.94 6.98
C PHE A 75 4.82 2.38 7.18
N HIS A 76 4.39 3.28 6.31
CA HIS A 76 2.98 3.67 6.26
C HIS A 76 2.21 2.63 5.47
N LEU A 77 0.94 2.45 5.81
CA LEU A 77 0.11 1.37 5.29
C LEU A 77 -1.19 1.94 4.74
N ILE A 78 -1.51 1.58 3.49
CA ILE A 78 -2.79 1.85 2.85
C ILE A 78 -3.35 0.53 2.35
N PHE A 79 -4.51 0.14 2.85
CA PHE A 79 -5.18 -1.06 2.34
C PHE A 79 -5.89 -0.73 1.03
N VAL A 80 -5.80 -1.65 0.06
CA VAL A 80 -6.50 -1.58 -1.23
C VAL A 80 -7.13 -2.94 -1.48
N THR A 81 -8.43 -3.06 -1.31
CA THR A 81 -9.11 -4.34 -1.32
C THR A 81 -10.53 -4.23 -1.87
N SER A 82 -11.12 -5.34 -2.28
CA SER A 82 -12.52 -5.39 -2.73
C SER A 82 -13.51 -5.57 -1.59
N TYR A 83 -13.03 -5.82 -0.37
CA TYR A 83 -13.90 -6.17 0.75
C TYR A 83 -13.88 -5.08 1.83
N ASP A 84 -15.06 -4.57 2.18
CA ASP A 84 -15.17 -3.49 3.16
C ASP A 84 -15.19 -3.98 4.62
N GLY A 85 -15.38 -5.27 4.85
CA GLY A 85 -15.55 -5.84 6.19
C GLY A 85 -14.30 -5.82 7.08
N TYR A 86 -13.13 -5.47 6.52
CA TYR A 86 -11.87 -5.45 7.27
C TYR A 86 -11.45 -4.06 7.75
N ALA A 87 -12.29 -3.03 7.52
CA ALA A 87 -11.90 -1.65 7.84
C ALA A 87 -11.56 -1.45 9.33
N LEU A 88 -12.35 -2.05 10.23
CA LEU A 88 -12.08 -1.95 11.67
C LEU A 88 -10.78 -2.66 12.05
N LYS A 89 -10.49 -3.80 11.44
CA LYS A 89 -9.24 -4.51 11.70
C LYS A 89 -8.04 -3.73 11.19
N ALA A 90 -8.20 -3.03 10.06
CA ALA A 90 -7.15 -2.19 9.49
C ALA A 90 -6.71 -1.08 10.46
N ILE A 91 -7.64 -0.53 11.23
CA ILE A 91 -7.34 0.51 12.22
C ILE A 91 -6.34 0.00 13.26
N ARG A 92 -6.41 -1.27 13.64
CA ARG A 92 -5.50 -1.87 14.62
C ARG A 92 -4.05 -1.87 14.15
N PHE A 93 -3.82 -1.83 12.83
CA PHE A 93 -2.48 -1.75 12.26
C PHE A 93 -2.06 -0.33 11.93
N SER A 94 -2.83 0.67 12.39
CA SER A 94 -2.57 2.09 12.14
C SER A 94 -2.50 2.44 10.65
N ALA A 95 -3.35 1.80 9.86
CA ALA A 95 -3.45 2.11 8.44
C ALA A 95 -3.85 3.56 8.23
N ILE A 96 -3.21 4.22 7.28
CA ILE A 96 -3.50 5.61 6.93
C ILE A 96 -4.84 5.73 6.24
N ASP A 97 -5.15 4.75 5.39
CA ASP A 97 -6.41 4.73 4.67
C ASP A 97 -6.79 3.31 4.27
N TYR A 98 -8.03 3.17 3.82
CA TYR A 98 -8.62 1.90 3.38
C TYR A 98 -9.41 2.19 2.11
N LEU A 99 -8.84 1.80 0.97
CA LEU A 99 -9.43 2.07 -0.33
C LEU A 99 -10.10 0.83 -0.90
N LEU A 100 -11.32 0.97 -1.38
CA LEU A 100 -12.06 -0.11 -2.01
C LEU A 100 -11.82 -0.13 -3.51
N LYS A 101 -11.68 -1.30 -4.08
CA LYS A 101 -11.58 -1.47 -5.52
C LYS A 101 -12.97 -1.33 -6.17
N PRO A 102 -13.09 -0.77 -7.36
CA PRO A 102 -12.04 -0.13 -8.15
C PRO A 102 -11.57 1.17 -7.49
N VAL A 103 -10.25 1.39 -7.52
CA VAL A 103 -9.65 2.53 -6.83
C VAL A 103 -10.02 3.83 -7.52
N ASP A 104 -10.60 4.76 -6.77
CA ASP A 104 -10.87 6.10 -7.24
C ASP A 104 -9.60 6.96 -7.14
N ARG A 105 -9.27 7.66 -8.23
CA ARG A 105 -8.01 8.44 -8.27
C ARG A 105 -7.95 9.56 -7.24
N GLU A 106 -9.07 10.20 -6.94
CA GLU A 106 -9.09 11.28 -5.95
C GLU A 106 -8.91 10.73 -4.53
N GLU A 107 -9.53 9.60 -4.23
CA GLU A 107 -9.31 8.93 -2.94
C GLU A 107 -7.85 8.49 -2.80
N LEU A 108 -7.26 7.97 -3.88
CA LEU A 108 -5.85 7.57 -3.90
C LEU A 108 -4.94 8.76 -3.65
N ARG A 109 -5.17 9.88 -4.34
CA ARG A 109 -4.39 11.10 -4.16
C ARG A 109 -4.46 11.61 -2.73
N LYS A 110 -5.66 11.64 -2.14
CA LYS A 110 -5.85 12.07 -0.75
C LYS A 110 -5.11 11.16 0.22
N ALA A 111 -5.15 9.85 0.00
CA ALA A 111 -4.43 8.89 0.84
C ALA A 111 -2.92 9.11 0.76
N VAL A 112 -2.39 9.29 -0.45
CA VAL A 112 -0.96 9.57 -0.65
C VAL A 112 -0.56 10.92 -0.03
N GLN A 113 -1.42 11.94 -0.12
CA GLN A 113 -1.16 13.24 0.52
C GLN A 113 -1.01 13.09 2.04
N LYS A 114 -1.81 12.26 2.67
CA LYS A 114 -1.66 11.98 4.11
C LYS A 114 -0.28 11.42 4.42
N VAL A 115 0.22 10.53 3.57
CA VAL A 115 1.58 9.97 3.74
C VAL A 115 2.64 11.05 3.59
N THR A 116 2.53 11.90 2.56
CA THR A 116 3.52 12.98 2.36
C THR A 116 3.53 13.95 3.53
N GLN A 117 2.38 14.26 4.10
CA GLN A 117 2.27 15.13 5.27
C GLN A 117 2.94 14.49 6.49
N LEU A 118 2.71 13.20 6.73
CA LEU A 118 3.31 12.49 7.85
C LEU A 118 4.82 12.38 7.72
N MET A 119 5.35 12.30 6.51
CA MET A 119 6.78 12.22 6.25
C MET A 119 7.44 13.60 6.09
N ASN A 120 6.68 14.69 6.23
CA ASN A 120 7.15 16.06 6.01
C ASN A 120 7.76 16.27 4.61
N ILE A 121 7.19 15.61 3.61
CA ILE A 121 7.65 15.78 2.23
C ILE A 121 6.85 16.94 1.62
N PRO A 122 7.54 17.95 1.02
CA PRO A 122 6.83 19.04 0.34
C PRO A 122 5.98 18.51 -0.80
N LEU A 123 4.74 19.03 -0.92
CA LEU A 123 3.88 18.68 -2.04
C LEU A 123 4.50 19.20 -3.34
N PRO A 124 4.33 18.48 -4.46
CA PRO A 124 4.81 18.96 -5.75
C PRO A 124 4.15 20.30 -6.09
N GLU A 125 4.93 21.23 -6.61
CA GLU A 125 4.39 22.50 -7.12
C GLU A 125 3.61 22.22 -8.40
N GLN A 126 2.55 22.97 -8.58
CA GLN A 126 1.70 22.84 -9.76
C GLN A 126 1.96 23.96 -10.75
#